data_7bdd483615fbbf892fac2984b54ffa4f
#
_entry.id   7bdd483615fbbf892fac2984b54ffa4f
#
_cell.length_a   1.000
_cell.length_b   1.000
_cell.length_c   1.000
_cell.angle_alpha   90.00
_cell.angle_beta   90.00
_cell.angle_gamma   90.00
#
_symmetry.space_group_name_H-M   'P 1'
#
loop_
_entity.id
_entity.type
_entity.pdbx_description
1 polymer ?
#
loop_
_entity_poly.entity_id
_entity_poly.type
_entity_poly.pdbx_seq_one_letter_code
_entity_poly.pdbx_strand_id
1 'polypeptide(L)'
;DGHSHTTEPSKTVKNADGEDVLLSQTGTKAESIGKLVISADGTMTTELVALADVDTTSQAYTTAKTFIEGIQAEYTAMSEEVVATSSVDLTINDPYTGERAVRSAETNLGDLCADAYRVLLGADIGFVNGGGVRDNIAAGNITYGNIIAVHPFGNLACLVEVSGQQILDALELGSMQAGVSESGGFLQVSGIKYTVDTSIPTSVELDDAGNFVKVAGDRRVKDVQVLDSETGEYTAIDPEATYTLASHNYMLKDGGDGYAMFGADNVKILKDEVMVDNEVLINYIKDELGGVVGEQYANPRGDGRITVLYADADFSAWYGEAVRYVVNNDMMSTTNGFSFTPFGQVSRATVYQVLYNMEGAPAVEKTTVTDTEGKWYSDCINWAASVGLFEGTTFGEDQTITRAEIADLIAAYAEYKGIQAPAADGSMEKAPDYASIPAESLDGMTFCYYAGIMTGNEAGQLMPAGQLTRVEFAQVLSNFGALTAEKPAA
;
A
#
# COMPACT_ATOMS: atom_id res chain seq x y z
N ASP A 1 0.20 -14.20 26.93
CA ASP A 1 0.44 -13.22 25.87
C ASP A 1 -0.90 -12.69 25.37
N GLY A 2 -1.25 -11.44 25.68
CA GLY A 2 -2.49 -10.79 25.23
C GLY A 2 -2.45 -10.27 23.80
N HIS A 3 -1.28 -10.28 23.16
CA HIS A 3 -1.08 -9.73 21.82
C HIS A 3 -1.71 -10.59 20.70
N SER A 4 -1.72 -11.91 20.87
CA SER A 4 -2.26 -12.85 19.87
C SER A 4 -3.78 -12.76 19.67
N HIS A 5 -4.52 -12.09 20.58
CA HIS A 5 -5.98 -12.00 20.58
C HIS A 5 -6.69 -13.39 20.57
N THR A 6 -5.99 -14.44 20.98
CA THR A 6 -6.54 -15.80 21.03
C THR A 6 -7.67 -15.89 22.05
N THR A 7 -8.75 -16.58 21.74
CA THR A 7 -9.79 -16.93 22.69
C THR A 7 -9.52 -18.32 23.24
N GLU A 8 -9.13 -18.43 24.50
CA GLU A 8 -8.82 -19.69 25.19
C GLU A 8 -9.54 -19.71 26.55
N PRO A 9 -10.68 -20.36 26.66
CA PRO A 9 -11.45 -20.38 27.92
C PRO A 9 -10.69 -21.04 29.07
N SER A 10 -10.03 -22.18 28.78
CA SER A 10 -9.30 -22.96 29.79
C SER A 10 -8.42 -24.00 29.13
N LYS A 11 -7.13 -23.96 29.39
CA LYS A 11 -6.15 -24.92 28.88
C LYS A 11 -5.09 -25.21 29.93
N THR A 12 -4.79 -26.48 30.15
CA THR A 12 -3.67 -26.86 31.01
C THR A 12 -2.43 -27.07 30.15
N VAL A 13 -1.33 -26.44 30.51
CA VAL A 13 -0.01 -26.58 29.86
C VAL A 13 1.03 -26.95 30.91
N LYS A 14 2.15 -27.56 30.49
CA LYS A 14 3.29 -27.83 31.36
C LYS A 14 4.26 -26.64 31.34
N ASN A 15 4.72 -26.23 32.54
CA ASN A 15 5.84 -25.29 32.66
C ASN A 15 7.18 -26.01 32.44
N ALA A 16 8.29 -25.29 32.56
CA ALA A 16 9.64 -25.82 32.39
C ALA A 16 9.98 -26.90 33.42
N ASP A 17 9.37 -26.90 34.60
CA ASP A 17 9.57 -27.87 35.68
C ASP A 17 8.62 -29.09 35.57
N GLY A 18 7.75 -29.11 34.54
CA GLY A 18 6.81 -30.20 34.28
C GLY A 18 5.50 -30.09 35.09
N GLU A 19 5.27 -29.00 35.80
CA GLU A 19 4.07 -28.76 36.58
C GLU A 19 2.92 -28.25 35.71
N ASP A 20 1.68 -28.54 36.13
CA ASP A 20 0.48 -28.05 35.44
C ASP A 20 0.23 -26.57 35.70
N VAL A 21 0.09 -25.79 34.63
CA VAL A 21 -0.25 -24.38 34.63
C VAL A 21 -1.57 -24.17 33.91
N LEU A 22 -2.50 -23.50 34.50
CA LEU A 22 -3.78 -23.12 33.90
C LEU A 22 -3.60 -21.86 33.08
N LEU A 23 -3.91 -21.94 31.78
CA LEU A 23 -3.88 -20.83 30.82
C LEU A 23 -5.29 -20.47 30.41
N SER A 24 -5.60 -19.16 30.39
CA SER A 24 -6.84 -18.62 29.87
C SER A 24 -6.57 -17.28 29.21
N GLN A 25 -7.29 -16.98 28.12
CA GLN A 25 -7.20 -15.71 27.40
C GLN A 25 -8.57 -15.31 26.84
N THR A 26 -8.93 -14.03 26.97
CA THR A 26 -10.27 -13.51 26.71
C THR A 26 -10.54 -13.13 25.26
N GLY A 27 -9.59 -13.26 24.35
CA GLY A 27 -9.71 -12.73 23.01
C GLY A 27 -9.44 -11.22 22.96
N THR A 28 -10.23 -10.50 22.18
CA THR A 28 -10.07 -9.05 21.94
C THR A 28 -11.40 -8.30 22.07
N LYS A 29 -11.36 -6.96 21.99
CA LYS A 29 -12.53 -6.05 21.94
C LYS A 29 -13.53 -6.20 23.10
N ALA A 30 -13.09 -6.75 24.24
CA ALA A 30 -13.91 -6.99 25.42
C ALA A 30 -15.17 -7.85 25.14
N GLU A 31 -15.12 -8.77 24.16
CA GLU A 31 -16.23 -9.66 23.83
C GLU A 31 -16.56 -10.63 24.98
N SER A 32 -15.57 -10.92 25.83
CA SER A 32 -15.72 -11.76 27.03
C SER A 32 -14.88 -11.27 28.20
N ILE A 33 -15.27 -11.66 29.39
CA ILE A 33 -14.56 -11.41 30.65
C ILE A 33 -14.02 -12.75 31.17
N GLY A 34 -12.73 -12.82 31.47
CA GLY A 34 -12.12 -14.00 32.10
C GLY A 34 -12.50 -14.04 33.59
N LYS A 35 -13.07 -15.16 34.05
CA LYS A 35 -13.37 -15.40 35.47
C LYS A 35 -12.50 -16.56 35.95
N LEU A 36 -11.65 -16.28 36.94
CA LEU A 36 -10.84 -17.25 37.63
C LEU A 36 -11.48 -17.52 39.01
N VAL A 37 -11.74 -18.77 39.32
CA VAL A 37 -12.19 -19.20 40.65
C VAL A 37 -11.09 -20.04 41.29
N ILE A 38 -10.70 -19.66 42.50
CA ILE A 38 -9.76 -20.42 43.35
C ILE A 38 -10.52 -20.94 44.52
N SER A 39 -10.70 -22.25 44.62
CA SER A 39 -11.39 -22.91 45.72
C SER A 39 -10.50 -22.98 46.97
N ALA A 40 -11.11 -23.22 48.12
CA ALA A 40 -10.38 -23.29 49.40
C ALA A 40 -9.33 -24.41 49.48
N ASP A 41 -9.46 -25.43 48.66
CA ASP A 41 -8.47 -26.53 48.47
C ASP A 41 -7.35 -26.21 47.46
N GLY A 42 -7.34 -24.99 46.90
CA GLY A 42 -6.38 -24.55 45.92
C GLY A 42 -6.71 -24.93 44.45
N THR A 43 -7.85 -25.60 44.23
CA THR A 43 -8.30 -25.92 42.88
C THR A 43 -8.64 -24.63 42.11
N MET A 44 -8.08 -24.48 40.91
CA MET A 44 -8.32 -23.31 40.01
C MET A 44 -9.15 -23.72 38.79
N THR A 45 -10.15 -22.92 38.48
CA THR A 45 -10.95 -23.07 37.25
C THR A 45 -11.10 -21.72 36.57
N THR A 46 -11.14 -21.73 35.25
CA THR A 46 -11.37 -20.54 34.44
C THR A 46 -12.57 -20.73 33.53
N GLU A 47 -13.31 -19.66 33.31
CA GLU A 47 -14.38 -19.59 32.32
C GLU A 47 -14.37 -18.21 31.66
N LEU A 48 -14.89 -18.13 30.42
CA LEU A 48 -15.18 -16.86 29.78
C LEU A 48 -16.67 -16.55 29.92
N VAL A 49 -16.97 -15.39 30.49
CA VAL A 49 -18.33 -14.84 30.59
C VAL A 49 -18.53 -13.92 29.40
N ALA A 50 -19.48 -14.25 28.53
CA ALA A 50 -19.80 -13.41 27.38
C ALA A 50 -20.36 -12.06 27.85
N LEU A 51 -20.07 -10.98 27.15
CA LEU A 51 -20.58 -9.65 27.48
C LEU A 51 -22.13 -9.62 27.58
N ALA A 52 -22.81 -10.44 26.74
CA ALA A 52 -24.26 -10.58 26.74
C ALA A 52 -24.82 -11.17 28.06
N ASP A 53 -24.01 -11.89 28.83
CA ASP A 53 -24.42 -12.57 30.09
C ASP A 53 -24.11 -11.75 31.34
N VAL A 54 -23.57 -10.53 31.18
CA VAL A 54 -23.27 -9.63 32.28
C VAL A 54 -24.58 -9.06 32.87
N ASP A 55 -24.72 -9.10 34.20
CA ASP A 55 -25.87 -8.49 34.89
C ASP A 55 -25.86 -6.97 34.75
N THR A 56 -26.70 -6.46 33.86
CA THR A 56 -26.88 -5.03 33.59
C THR A 56 -27.89 -4.36 34.53
N THR A 57 -28.50 -5.11 35.47
CA THR A 57 -29.53 -4.60 36.36
C THR A 57 -28.99 -4.15 37.73
N SER A 58 -27.72 -4.47 38.04
CA SER A 58 -27.10 -4.13 39.29
C SER A 58 -26.83 -2.63 39.46
N GLN A 59 -26.86 -2.14 40.71
CA GLN A 59 -26.48 -0.76 41.03
C GLN A 59 -25.01 -0.48 40.65
N ALA A 60 -24.14 -1.46 40.79
CA ALA A 60 -22.73 -1.34 40.41
C ALA A 60 -22.57 -1.11 38.89
N TYR A 61 -23.30 -1.86 38.06
CA TYR A 61 -23.33 -1.67 36.60
C TYR A 61 -23.83 -0.25 36.28
N THR A 62 -24.96 0.19 36.85
CA THR A 62 -25.52 1.52 36.59
C THR A 62 -24.55 2.64 36.97
N THR A 63 -23.85 2.51 38.07
CA THR A 63 -22.85 3.50 38.53
C THR A 63 -21.66 3.53 37.58
N ALA A 64 -21.11 2.38 37.20
CA ALA A 64 -20.00 2.29 36.25
C ALA A 64 -20.41 2.82 34.88
N LYS A 65 -21.59 2.45 34.39
CA LYS A 65 -22.13 2.93 33.11
C LYS A 65 -22.25 4.45 33.08
N THR A 66 -22.86 5.07 34.08
CA THR A 66 -23.00 6.53 34.14
C THR A 66 -21.65 7.24 34.17
N PHE A 67 -20.67 6.69 34.90
CA PHE A 67 -19.30 7.23 34.89
C PHE A 67 -18.64 7.14 33.50
N ILE A 68 -18.74 5.99 32.87
CA ILE A 68 -18.17 5.77 31.51
C ILE A 68 -18.89 6.65 30.47
N GLU A 69 -20.23 6.77 30.54
CA GLU A 69 -21.00 7.63 29.65
C GLU A 69 -20.60 9.12 29.77
N GLY A 70 -20.25 9.56 31.01
CA GLY A 70 -19.71 10.90 31.23
C GLY A 70 -18.38 11.12 30.51
N ILE A 71 -17.42 10.19 30.65
CA ILE A 71 -16.14 10.24 29.96
C ILE A 71 -16.35 10.16 28.42
N GLN A 72 -17.24 9.27 27.96
CA GLN A 72 -17.57 9.16 26.53
C GLN A 72 -18.13 10.45 25.97
N ALA A 73 -19.00 11.14 26.70
CA ALA A 73 -19.59 12.39 26.23
C ALA A 73 -18.52 13.49 26.05
N GLU A 74 -17.59 13.61 27.00
CA GLU A 74 -16.45 14.54 26.89
C GLU A 74 -15.54 14.18 25.71
N TYR A 75 -15.18 12.90 25.59
CA TYR A 75 -14.36 12.41 24.47
C TYR A 75 -15.05 12.63 23.11
N THR A 76 -16.36 12.32 23.03
CA THR A 76 -17.12 12.52 21.78
C THR A 76 -17.13 13.99 21.38
N ALA A 77 -17.39 14.90 22.32
CA ALA A 77 -17.40 16.34 22.04
C ALA A 77 -16.03 16.82 21.50
N MET A 78 -14.94 16.35 22.09
CA MET A 78 -13.59 16.67 21.64
C MET A 78 -13.28 16.00 20.27
N SER A 79 -13.65 14.75 20.10
CA SER A 79 -13.34 13.98 18.87
C SER A 79 -14.11 14.47 17.65
N GLU A 80 -15.28 15.11 17.83
CA GLU A 80 -16.08 15.68 16.76
C GLU A 80 -15.63 17.09 16.35
N GLU A 81 -14.67 17.70 17.07
CA GLU A 81 -14.13 19.00 16.68
C GLU A 81 -13.44 18.90 15.31
N VAL A 82 -13.91 19.73 14.38
CA VAL A 82 -13.30 19.84 13.04
C VAL A 82 -12.02 20.65 13.16
N VAL A 83 -10.89 20.00 12.85
CA VAL A 83 -9.55 20.61 12.94
C VAL A 83 -9.00 21.03 11.58
N ALA A 84 -9.47 20.42 10.48
CA ALA A 84 -9.03 20.68 9.12
C ALA A 84 -10.05 20.13 8.11
N THR A 85 -9.75 20.23 6.82
CA THR A 85 -10.49 19.57 5.74
C THR A 85 -9.57 18.87 4.77
N SER A 86 -10.09 17.89 4.01
CA SER A 86 -9.39 17.27 2.89
C SER A 86 -10.24 17.28 1.63
N SER A 87 -9.66 17.63 0.49
CA SER A 87 -10.30 17.50 -0.82
C SER A 87 -10.19 16.10 -1.41
N VAL A 88 -9.40 15.23 -0.79
CA VAL A 88 -9.05 13.88 -1.28
C VAL A 88 -9.20 12.85 -0.16
N ASP A 89 -9.42 11.60 -0.53
CA ASP A 89 -9.36 10.50 0.41
C ASP A 89 -7.89 10.19 0.76
N LEU A 90 -7.60 10.09 2.06
CA LEU A 90 -6.30 9.71 2.59
C LEU A 90 -6.39 8.29 3.12
N THR A 91 -5.59 7.39 2.58
CA THR A 91 -5.75 5.95 2.83
C THR A 91 -4.47 5.27 3.26
N ILE A 92 -4.62 4.21 4.06
CA ILE A 92 -3.59 3.24 4.39
C ILE A 92 -3.70 1.97 3.54
N ASN A 93 -4.70 1.90 2.66
CA ASN A 93 -5.04 0.71 1.89
C ASN A 93 -4.70 0.90 0.41
N ASP A 94 -4.38 -0.21 -0.26
CA ASP A 94 -4.28 -0.24 -1.71
C ASP A 94 -5.67 0.00 -2.33
N PRO A 95 -5.82 0.97 -3.25
CA PRO A 95 -7.13 1.36 -3.79
C PRO A 95 -7.79 0.29 -4.66
N TYR A 96 -7.05 -0.71 -5.13
CA TYR A 96 -7.56 -1.75 -6.03
C TYR A 96 -7.94 -3.02 -5.28
N THR A 97 -7.17 -3.39 -4.26
CA THR A 97 -7.41 -4.61 -3.48
C THR A 97 -8.22 -4.34 -2.21
N GLY A 98 -8.18 -3.10 -1.70
CA GLY A 98 -8.70 -2.75 -0.39
C GLY A 98 -7.85 -3.26 0.79
N GLU A 99 -6.77 -3.99 0.49
CA GLU A 99 -5.85 -4.52 1.49
C GLU A 99 -4.97 -3.40 2.07
N ARG A 100 -4.52 -3.58 3.30
CA ARG A 100 -3.65 -2.59 3.94
C ARG A 100 -2.28 -2.55 3.26
N ALA A 101 -1.90 -1.38 2.71
CA ALA A 101 -0.66 -1.15 1.98
C ALA A 101 0.42 -0.42 2.81
N VAL A 102 0.05 0.44 3.75
CA VAL A 102 0.99 1.28 4.50
C VAL A 102 2.12 0.53 5.21
N ARG A 103 2.01 -0.79 5.36
CA ARG A 103 3.01 -1.68 5.95
C ARG A 103 3.84 -2.47 4.93
N SER A 104 3.69 -2.18 3.65
CA SER A 104 4.39 -2.90 2.58
C SER A 104 4.67 -2.05 1.35
N ALA A 105 4.02 -0.89 1.23
CA ALA A 105 4.12 0.05 0.11
C ALA A 105 3.85 1.48 0.58
N GLU A 106 4.10 2.44 -0.30
CA GLU A 106 3.78 3.85 -0.11
C GLU A 106 2.27 4.09 -0.10
N THR A 107 1.82 5.06 0.70
CA THR A 107 0.44 5.53 0.71
C THR A 107 0.39 7.04 0.91
N ASN A 108 -0.63 7.70 0.35
CA ASN A 108 -0.76 9.15 0.48
C ASN A 108 -0.92 9.64 1.93
N LEU A 109 -1.56 8.85 2.80
CA LEU A 109 -1.64 9.18 4.22
C LEU A 109 -0.29 8.98 4.92
N GLY A 110 0.47 7.96 4.52
CA GLY A 110 1.85 7.75 4.98
C GLY A 110 2.75 8.93 4.62
N ASP A 111 2.63 9.41 3.37
CA ASP A 111 3.36 10.59 2.89
C ASP A 111 2.99 11.85 3.67
N LEU A 112 1.69 12.10 3.88
CA LEU A 112 1.21 13.23 4.68
C LEU A 112 1.78 13.20 6.10
N CYS A 113 1.79 12.02 6.74
CA CYS A 113 2.33 11.86 8.09
C CYS A 113 3.85 12.10 8.11
N ALA A 114 4.60 11.55 7.16
CA ALA A 114 6.06 11.74 7.08
C ALA A 114 6.44 13.20 6.76
N ASP A 115 5.68 13.87 5.88
CA ASP A 115 5.84 15.29 5.58
C ASP A 115 5.61 16.15 6.82
N ALA A 116 4.60 15.82 7.62
CA ALA A 116 4.31 16.55 8.86
C ALA A 116 5.49 16.56 9.80
N TYR A 117 6.14 15.42 10.04
CA TYR A 117 7.35 15.35 10.86
C TYR A 117 8.51 16.15 10.25
N ARG A 118 8.80 15.90 8.96
CA ARG A 118 9.93 16.56 8.29
C ARG A 118 9.80 18.07 8.30
N VAL A 119 8.66 18.58 7.88
CA VAL A 119 8.46 20.03 7.69
C VAL A 119 8.37 20.76 9.01
N LEU A 120 7.55 20.30 9.98
CA LEU A 120 7.40 20.99 11.26
C LEU A 120 8.67 20.98 12.11
N LEU A 121 9.47 19.92 12.02
CA LEU A 121 10.71 19.88 12.79
C LEU A 121 11.89 20.50 12.02
N GLY A 122 11.72 20.81 10.73
CA GLY A 122 12.76 21.40 9.88
C GLY A 122 13.90 20.43 9.60
N ALA A 123 13.55 19.17 9.27
CA ALA A 123 14.50 18.10 8.99
C ALA A 123 14.76 17.94 7.49
N ASP A 124 15.91 17.32 7.15
CA ASP A 124 16.17 16.85 5.78
C ASP A 124 15.26 15.69 5.42
N ILE A 125 15.03 14.77 6.37
CA ILE A 125 14.29 13.52 6.18
C ILE A 125 13.24 13.35 7.29
N GLY A 126 12.07 12.85 6.94
CA GLY A 126 11.02 12.44 7.86
C GLY A 126 10.71 10.96 7.71
N PHE A 127 10.58 10.22 8.81
CA PHE A 127 10.16 8.82 8.86
C PHE A 127 8.92 8.63 9.73
N VAL A 128 8.02 7.76 9.28
CA VAL A 128 6.93 7.21 10.11
C VAL A 128 6.83 5.71 9.82
N ASN A 129 6.82 4.88 10.85
CA ASN A 129 6.60 3.44 10.66
C ASN A 129 5.15 3.17 10.27
N GLY A 130 4.92 2.28 9.31
CA GLY A 130 3.58 1.92 8.82
C GLY A 130 2.68 1.34 9.92
N GLY A 131 3.27 0.80 10.99
CA GLY A 131 2.57 0.38 12.20
C GLY A 131 2.00 1.55 13.01
N GLY A 132 2.54 2.74 12.86
CA GLY A 132 2.11 3.98 13.52
C GLY A 132 0.93 4.69 12.82
N VAL A 133 0.62 4.34 11.56
CA VAL A 133 -0.49 4.93 10.78
C VAL A 133 -1.64 3.93 10.73
N ARG A 134 -2.75 4.21 11.43
CA ARG A 134 -3.71 3.17 11.84
C ARG A 134 -5.07 3.21 11.16
N ASP A 135 -5.51 4.33 10.62
CA ASP A 135 -6.84 4.49 10.04
C ASP A 135 -6.82 5.44 8.84
N ASN A 136 -7.86 5.41 8.04
CA ASN A 136 -8.04 6.28 6.88
C ASN A 136 -8.73 7.59 7.28
N ILE A 137 -8.59 8.63 6.45
CA ILE A 137 -9.37 9.88 6.54
C ILE A 137 -10.09 10.09 5.21
N ALA A 138 -11.42 10.10 5.24
CA ALA A 138 -12.23 10.40 4.06
C ALA A 138 -12.15 11.88 3.68
N ALA A 139 -12.34 12.18 2.40
CA ALA A 139 -12.52 13.56 1.92
C ALA A 139 -13.66 14.27 2.65
N GLY A 140 -13.48 15.55 2.95
CA GLY A 140 -14.41 16.35 3.74
C GLY A 140 -13.80 16.90 5.01
N ASN A 141 -14.59 16.99 6.07
CA ASN A 141 -14.12 17.47 7.37
C ASN A 141 -13.18 16.45 8.03
N ILE A 142 -12.04 16.91 8.48
CA ILE A 142 -11.12 16.15 9.34
C ILE A 142 -11.41 16.55 10.79
N THR A 143 -11.84 15.60 11.59
CA THR A 143 -12.06 15.83 13.02
C THR A 143 -10.83 15.46 13.85
N TYR A 144 -10.77 15.95 15.09
CA TYR A 144 -9.72 15.57 16.04
C TYR A 144 -9.72 14.04 16.25
N GLY A 145 -10.90 13.42 16.28
CA GLY A 145 -11.06 11.97 16.38
C GLY A 145 -10.45 11.22 15.20
N ASN A 146 -10.56 11.73 13.97
CA ASN A 146 -9.88 11.14 12.80
C ASN A 146 -8.36 11.14 12.99
N ILE A 147 -7.79 12.24 13.47
CA ILE A 147 -6.35 12.34 13.71
C ILE A 147 -5.88 11.37 14.80
N ILE A 148 -6.62 11.27 15.92
CA ILE A 148 -6.34 10.28 16.96
C ILE A 148 -6.43 8.84 16.43
N ALA A 149 -7.40 8.55 15.54
CA ALA A 149 -7.53 7.24 14.95
C ALA A 149 -6.31 6.90 14.07
N VAL A 150 -5.73 7.90 13.37
CA VAL A 150 -4.49 7.74 12.61
C VAL A 150 -3.28 7.52 13.53
N HIS A 151 -3.12 8.32 14.60
CA HIS A 151 -2.00 8.26 15.54
C HIS A 151 -2.49 8.03 16.98
N PRO A 152 -2.88 6.79 17.36
CA PRO A 152 -3.50 6.53 18.67
C PRO A 152 -2.50 6.33 19.83
N PHE A 153 -1.19 6.30 19.55
CA PHE A 153 -0.20 5.87 20.55
C PHE A 153 0.31 7.01 21.43
N GLY A 154 0.15 8.26 21.01
CA GLY A 154 0.63 9.41 21.75
C GLY A 154 2.16 9.48 21.81
N ASN A 155 2.84 9.05 20.74
CA ASN A 155 4.28 9.20 20.63
C ASN A 155 4.68 10.68 20.57
N LEU A 156 5.91 10.97 20.94
CA LEU A 156 6.44 12.34 21.00
C LEU A 156 7.45 12.58 19.87
N ALA A 157 7.28 13.68 19.14
CA ALA A 157 8.13 14.05 18.02
C ALA A 157 9.54 14.41 18.47
N CYS A 158 10.54 13.87 17.77
CA CYS A 158 11.95 14.09 17.99
C CYS A 158 12.66 14.47 16.68
N LEU A 159 13.70 15.27 16.78
CA LEU A 159 14.64 15.55 15.71
C LEU A 159 16.03 15.09 16.15
N VAL A 160 16.69 14.30 15.33
CA VAL A 160 18.02 13.77 15.57
C VAL A 160 18.95 14.03 14.39
N GLU A 161 20.26 13.96 14.64
CA GLU A 161 21.30 13.93 13.64
C GLU A 161 21.82 12.49 13.51
N VAL A 162 21.86 11.99 12.28
CA VAL A 162 22.25 10.61 11.93
C VAL A 162 23.16 10.60 10.71
N SER A 163 23.93 9.53 10.51
CA SER A 163 24.71 9.34 9.29
C SER A 163 23.84 8.79 8.15
N GLY A 164 24.26 8.99 6.92
CA GLY A 164 23.62 8.38 5.76
C GLY A 164 23.64 6.84 5.84
N GLN A 165 24.70 6.26 6.46
CA GLN A 165 24.76 4.82 6.70
C GLN A 165 23.63 4.32 7.62
N GLN A 166 23.32 5.05 8.71
CA GLN A 166 22.19 4.70 9.59
C GLN A 166 20.84 4.77 8.87
N ILE A 167 20.67 5.75 7.95
CA ILE A 167 19.49 5.86 7.11
C ILE A 167 19.39 4.65 6.17
N LEU A 168 20.47 4.29 5.48
CA LEU A 168 20.51 3.12 4.60
C LEU A 168 20.19 1.82 5.34
N ASP A 169 20.69 1.67 6.56
CA ASP A 169 20.44 0.51 7.42
C ASP A 169 18.96 0.48 7.89
N ALA A 170 18.40 1.64 8.20
CA ALA A 170 17.00 1.75 8.58
C ALA A 170 16.05 1.41 7.42
N LEU A 171 16.31 1.92 6.21
CA LEU A 171 15.54 1.59 5.02
C LEU A 171 15.59 0.08 4.70
N GLU A 172 16.76 -0.54 4.87
CA GLU A 172 16.96 -1.97 4.65
C GLU A 172 16.17 -2.81 5.67
N LEU A 173 16.24 -2.46 6.97
CA LEU A 173 15.45 -3.10 8.03
C LEU A 173 13.95 -2.97 7.77
N GLY A 174 13.47 -1.73 7.52
CA GLY A 174 12.04 -1.48 7.25
C GLY A 174 11.52 -2.25 6.04
N SER A 175 12.38 -2.49 5.06
CA SER A 175 12.04 -3.21 3.82
C SER A 175 12.23 -4.72 3.89
N MET A 176 12.71 -5.28 5.00
CA MET A 176 13.13 -6.68 5.07
C MET A 176 12.00 -7.69 4.76
N GLN A 177 10.75 -7.34 5.06
CA GLN A 177 9.56 -8.16 4.79
C GLN A 177 8.86 -7.81 3.47
N ALA A 178 9.30 -6.76 2.76
CA ALA A 178 8.68 -6.35 1.51
C ALA A 178 8.67 -7.50 0.48
N GLY A 179 7.53 -7.72 -0.17
CA GLY A 179 7.30 -8.82 -1.09
C GLY A 179 6.99 -10.18 -0.42
N VAL A 180 6.98 -10.25 0.92
CA VAL A 180 6.69 -11.48 1.66
C VAL A 180 5.48 -11.31 2.57
N SER A 181 5.46 -10.27 3.39
CA SER A 181 4.39 -9.99 4.34
C SER A 181 4.38 -8.53 4.76
N GLU A 182 3.30 -8.11 5.43
CA GLU A 182 3.23 -6.81 6.09
C GLU A 182 4.24 -6.70 7.24
N SER A 183 4.81 -5.51 7.43
CA SER A 183 5.67 -5.17 8.57
C SER A 183 5.26 -3.85 9.21
N GLY A 184 5.04 -3.84 10.52
CA GLY A 184 4.80 -2.59 11.26
C GLY A 184 5.98 -1.60 11.13
N GLY A 185 7.19 -2.12 10.99
CA GLY A 185 8.40 -1.32 10.80
C GLY A 185 8.60 -0.79 9.38
N PHE A 186 7.78 -1.12 8.40
CA PHE A 186 7.91 -0.53 7.05
C PHE A 186 7.79 0.99 7.11
N LEU A 187 8.75 1.71 6.50
CA LEU A 187 8.83 3.16 6.61
C LEU A 187 8.01 3.87 5.53
N GLN A 188 7.21 4.83 5.95
CA GLN A 188 6.69 5.90 5.12
C GLN A 188 7.65 7.08 5.26
N VAL A 189 7.99 7.76 4.16
CA VAL A 189 9.15 8.66 4.14
C VAL A 189 8.83 10.03 3.55
N SER A 190 9.62 11.03 3.94
CA SER A 190 9.63 12.38 3.38
C SER A 190 11.05 12.90 3.19
N GLY A 191 11.28 13.68 2.13
CA GLY A 191 12.62 14.21 1.81
C GLY A 191 13.61 13.17 1.29
N ILE A 192 13.15 11.93 1.06
CA ILE A 192 13.97 10.83 0.54
C ILE A 192 13.13 9.97 -0.37
N LYS A 193 13.73 9.35 -1.39
CA LYS A 193 13.09 8.35 -2.24
C LYS A 193 14.03 7.18 -2.50
N TYR A 194 13.46 5.98 -2.72
CA TYR A 194 14.23 4.76 -2.92
C TYR A 194 13.42 3.66 -3.59
N THR A 195 14.14 2.64 -4.06
CA THR A 195 13.57 1.41 -4.62
C THR A 195 13.85 0.22 -3.71
N VAL A 196 12.88 -0.65 -3.50
CA VAL A 196 13.04 -1.95 -2.85
C VAL A 196 12.99 -3.04 -3.92
N ASP A 197 14.13 -3.65 -4.21
CA ASP A 197 14.22 -4.78 -5.13
C ASP A 197 13.95 -6.08 -4.37
N THR A 198 12.70 -6.54 -4.38
CA THR A 198 12.29 -7.74 -3.65
C THR A 198 12.79 -9.03 -4.30
N SER A 199 13.37 -8.99 -5.52
CA SER A 199 14.08 -10.13 -6.10
C SER A 199 15.37 -10.46 -5.34
N ILE A 200 15.89 -9.51 -4.55
CA ILE A 200 17.03 -9.71 -3.66
C ILE A 200 16.52 -10.20 -2.31
N PRO A 201 16.91 -11.41 -1.85
CA PRO A 201 16.57 -11.87 -0.50
C PRO A 201 17.10 -10.91 0.56
N THR A 202 16.35 -10.73 1.65
CA THR A 202 16.85 -9.93 2.76
C THR A 202 18.14 -10.52 3.33
N SER A 203 19.10 -9.67 3.60
CA SER A 203 20.37 -10.01 4.26
C SER A 203 20.50 -9.30 5.62
N VAL A 204 19.40 -8.77 6.15
CA VAL A 204 19.35 -8.19 7.50
C VAL A 204 19.52 -9.30 8.55
N GLU A 205 20.46 -9.10 9.43
CA GLU A 205 20.64 -9.92 10.63
C GLU A 205 20.05 -9.19 11.84
N LEU A 206 19.26 -9.93 12.63
CA LEU A 206 18.65 -9.44 13.88
C LEU A 206 19.24 -10.21 15.06
N ASP A 207 19.22 -9.59 16.24
CA ASP A 207 19.52 -10.27 17.51
C ASP A 207 18.32 -11.11 17.99
N ASP A 208 18.48 -11.81 19.12
CA ASP A 208 17.43 -12.65 19.72
C ASP A 208 16.19 -11.85 20.18
N ALA A 209 16.31 -10.54 20.32
CA ALA A 209 15.21 -9.63 20.67
C ALA A 209 14.53 -9.03 19.44
N GLY A 210 15.03 -9.29 18.22
CA GLY A 210 14.53 -8.75 16.98
C GLY A 210 15.11 -7.40 16.59
N ASN A 211 16.18 -6.94 17.24
CA ASN A 211 16.82 -5.68 16.91
C ASN A 211 17.83 -5.85 15.77
N PHE A 212 17.98 -4.81 14.98
CA PHE A 212 18.95 -4.74 13.89
C PHE A 212 20.38 -4.92 14.39
N VAL A 213 21.12 -5.78 13.72
CA VAL A 213 22.57 -5.99 13.96
C VAL A 213 23.38 -5.43 12.79
N LYS A 214 23.09 -5.91 11.58
CA LYS A 214 23.78 -5.49 10.35
C LYS A 214 23.08 -5.98 9.09
N VAL A 215 23.55 -5.51 7.95
CA VAL A 215 23.28 -6.10 6.63
C VAL A 215 24.49 -6.96 6.25
N ALA A 216 24.26 -8.29 6.06
CA ALA A 216 25.34 -9.25 5.86
C ALA A 216 25.67 -9.54 4.39
N GLY A 217 24.85 -9.11 3.45
CA GLY A 217 24.99 -9.35 2.02
C GLY A 217 24.53 -8.19 1.16
N ASP A 218 23.98 -8.49 -0.01
CA ASP A 218 23.46 -7.47 -0.91
C ASP A 218 22.25 -6.78 -0.29
N ARG A 219 22.19 -5.46 -0.45
CA ARG A 219 21.04 -4.65 -0.06
C ARG A 219 19.95 -4.76 -1.12
N ARG A 220 18.70 -4.88 -0.67
CA ARG A 220 17.52 -4.79 -1.53
C ARG A 220 17.02 -3.36 -1.73
N VAL A 221 17.43 -2.46 -0.83
CA VAL A 221 17.20 -1.02 -0.99
C VAL A 221 18.22 -0.43 -1.95
N LYS A 222 17.73 0.17 -3.03
CA LYS A 222 18.52 0.74 -4.15
C LYS A 222 18.13 2.20 -4.39
N ASP A 223 18.96 2.88 -5.15
CA ASP A 223 18.69 4.21 -5.72
C ASP A 223 18.21 5.24 -4.69
N VAL A 224 18.77 5.17 -3.48
CA VAL A 224 18.40 6.07 -2.38
C VAL A 224 18.88 7.48 -2.70
N GLN A 225 17.93 8.42 -2.73
CA GLN A 225 18.21 9.83 -3.04
C GLN A 225 17.54 10.71 -1.99
N VAL A 226 18.24 11.75 -1.56
CA VAL A 226 17.77 12.75 -0.59
C VAL A 226 17.46 14.05 -1.31
N LEU A 227 16.37 14.70 -0.93
CA LEU A 227 15.94 16.00 -1.44
C LEU A 227 16.84 17.10 -0.91
N ASP A 228 17.46 17.84 -1.81
CA ASP A 228 18.07 19.13 -1.48
C ASP A 228 16.95 20.19 -1.39
N SER A 229 16.71 20.69 -0.19
CA SER A 229 15.63 21.65 0.08
C SER A 229 15.87 23.04 -0.55
N GLU A 230 17.10 23.37 -0.92
CA GLU A 230 17.44 24.66 -1.55
C GLU A 230 17.20 24.61 -3.07
N THR A 231 17.54 23.49 -3.71
CA THR A 231 17.44 23.33 -5.16
C THR A 231 16.16 22.62 -5.61
N GLY A 232 15.54 21.82 -4.73
CA GLY A 232 14.43 20.95 -5.04
C GLY A 232 14.83 19.68 -5.82
N GLU A 233 16.12 19.39 -5.95
CA GLU A 233 16.62 18.25 -6.68
C GLU A 233 16.92 17.07 -5.73
N TYR A 234 16.74 15.86 -6.23
CA TYR A 234 17.11 14.64 -5.52
C TYR A 234 18.52 14.21 -5.91
N THR A 235 19.39 14.00 -4.90
CA THR A 235 20.76 13.54 -5.09
C THR A 235 21.01 12.24 -4.34
N ALA A 236 21.92 11.39 -4.86
CA ALA A 236 22.24 10.13 -4.18
C ALA A 236 22.70 10.38 -2.75
N ILE A 237 22.20 9.55 -1.81
CA ILE A 237 22.62 9.63 -0.41
C ILE A 237 24.12 9.35 -0.27
N ASP A 238 24.80 10.16 0.53
CA ASP A 238 26.18 9.90 0.94
C ASP A 238 26.20 9.19 2.30
N PRO A 239 26.66 7.93 2.38
CA PRO A 239 26.68 7.16 3.64
C PRO A 239 27.48 7.86 4.76
N GLU A 240 28.51 8.63 4.41
CA GLU A 240 29.40 9.32 5.36
C GLU A 240 28.89 10.72 5.75
N ALA A 241 27.93 11.26 5.03
CA ALA A 241 27.33 12.55 5.35
C ALA A 241 26.41 12.46 6.57
N THR A 242 26.15 13.61 7.17
CA THR A 242 25.22 13.76 8.30
C THR A 242 23.93 14.39 7.81
N TYR A 243 22.81 13.83 8.22
CA TYR A 243 21.47 14.29 7.91
C TYR A 243 20.67 14.51 9.19
N THR A 244 19.73 15.43 9.15
CA THR A 244 18.73 15.60 10.19
C THR A 244 17.50 14.71 9.88
N LEU A 245 17.08 13.91 10.88
CA LEU A 245 15.95 12.98 10.75
C LEU A 245 14.88 13.32 11.79
N ALA A 246 13.65 13.51 11.33
CA ALA A 246 12.49 13.72 12.16
C ALA A 246 11.62 12.46 12.20
N SER A 247 11.19 12.07 13.38
CA SER A 247 10.22 11.03 13.67
C SER A 247 9.77 11.09 15.13
N HIS A 248 9.24 10.04 15.67
CA HIS A 248 8.81 9.95 17.08
C HIS A 248 9.81 9.20 17.97
N ASN A 249 9.70 9.41 19.29
CA ASN A 249 10.58 8.86 20.32
C ASN A 249 10.65 7.33 20.29
N TYR A 250 9.53 6.63 20.06
CA TYR A 250 9.49 5.18 19.95
C TYR A 250 10.51 4.64 18.95
N MET A 251 10.67 5.29 17.78
CA MET A 251 11.67 4.90 16.78
C MET A 251 13.06 5.44 17.10
N LEU A 252 13.17 6.75 17.35
CA LEU A 252 14.46 7.44 17.36
C LEU A 252 15.22 7.32 18.70
N LYS A 253 14.50 7.08 19.81
CA LYS A 253 15.10 6.96 21.15
C LYS A 253 15.05 5.54 21.70
N ASP A 254 13.92 4.85 21.48
CA ASP A 254 13.69 3.55 22.08
C ASP A 254 14.09 2.38 21.14
N GLY A 255 14.41 2.67 19.87
CA GLY A 255 14.76 1.65 18.88
C GLY A 255 13.58 0.72 18.54
N GLY A 256 12.35 1.21 18.69
CA GLY A 256 11.12 0.45 18.42
C GLY A 256 11.10 -0.15 17.02
N ASP A 257 10.36 -1.23 16.82
CA ASP A 257 10.35 -2.04 15.59
C ASP A 257 11.73 -2.56 15.17
N GLY A 258 12.69 -2.64 16.13
CA GLY A 258 14.04 -3.15 15.91
C GLY A 258 15.05 -2.13 15.36
N TYR A 259 14.70 -0.84 15.30
CA TYR A 259 15.56 0.24 14.78
C TYR A 259 16.72 0.62 15.74
N ALA A 260 17.48 -0.38 16.18
CA ALA A 260 18.58 -0.20 17.14
C ALA A 260 19.68 0.76 16.67
N MET A 261 19.82 0.98 15.34
CA MET A 261 20.76 1.98 14.81
C MET A 261 20.39 3.40 15.24
N PHE A 262 19.13 3.66 15.63
CA PHE A 262 18.72 4.98 16.11
C PHE A 262 18.88 5.13 17.62
N GLY A 263 18.43 4.31 18.48
CA GLY A 263 18.50 4.36 19.95
C GLY A 263 19.20 5.58 20.57
N ALA A 264 18.75 6.08 21.69
CA ALA A 264 19.23 7.37 22.25
C ALA A 264 20.76 7.50 22.40
N ASP A 265 21.45 6.35 22.56
CA ASP A 265 22.92 6.31 22.66
C ASP A 265 23.62 6.34 21.29
N ASN A 266 22.90 6.14 20.19
CA ASN A 266 23.43 6.02 18.83
C ASN A 266 23.18 7.24 17.95
N VAL A 267 22.36 8.20 18.41
CA VAL A 267 21.99 9.40 17.67
C VAL A 267 22.29 10.66 18.49
N LYS A 268 22.48 11.78 17.81
CA LYS A 268 22.55 13.07 18.48
C LYS A 268 21.18 13.74 18.47
N ILE A 269 20.54 13.84 19.63
CA ILE A 269 19.24 14.47 19.78
C ILE A 269 19.37 15.98 19.63
N LEU A 270 18.61 16.57 18.69
CA LEU A 270 18.56 18.02 18.43
C LEU A 270 17.30 18.65 19.02
N LYS A 271 16.15 17.96 18.91
CA LYS A 271 14.89 18.34 19.57
C LYS A 271 14.32 17.09 20.24
N ASP A 272 14.02 17.17 21.52
CA ASP A 272 13.58 16.04 22.34
C ASP A 272 12.11 16.19 22.74
N GLU A 273 11.27 15.27 22.27
CA GLU A 273 9.87 15.12 22.69
C GLU A 273 9.06 16.42 22.65
N VAL A 274 9.14 17.15 21.54
CA VAL A 274 8.64 18.53 21.44
C VAL A 274 7.14 18.65 21.20
N MET A 275 6.47 17.58 20.74
CA MET A 275 5.06 17.60 20.37
C MET A 275 4.50 16.18 20.27
N VAL A 276 3.23 15.98 20.61
CA VAL A 276 2.54 14.68 20.42
C VAL A 276 2.28 14.44 18.92
N ASP A 277 2.38 13.19 18.46
CA ASP A 277 2.25 12.80 17.05
C ASP A 277 0.95 13.29 16.38
N ASN A 278 -0.18 13.27 17.08
CA ASN A 278 -1.43 13.80 16.55
C ASN A 278 -1.40 15.34 16.37
N GLU A 279 -0.73 16.08 17.27
CA GLU A 279 -0.54 17.53 17.10
C GLU A 279 0.41 17.85 15.96
N VAL A 280 1.42 17.00 15.71
CA VAL A 280 2.30 17.14 14.54
C VAL A 280 1.48 17.18 13.26
N LEU A 281 0.58 16.20 13.08
CA LEU A 281 -0.27 16.12 11.89
C LEU A 281 -1.25 17.30 11.79
N ILE A 282 -1.90 17.68 12.90
CA ILE A 282 -2.84 18.81 12.93
C ILE A 282 -2.14 20.13 12.57
N ASN A 283 -0.99 20.39 13.20
CA ASN A 283 -0.28 21.66 13.00
C ASN A 283 0.30 21.74 11.58
N TYR A 284 0.80 20.63 11.03
CA TYR A 284 1.22 20.60 9.63
C TYR A 284 0.06 20.97 8.68
N ILE A 285 -1.12 20.36 8.86
CA ILE A 285 -2.26 20.68 8.00
C ILE A 285 -2.71 22.13 8.18
N LYS A 286 -2.72 22.65 9.41
CA LYS A 286 -3.16 24.03 9.70
C LYS A 286 -2.15 25.07 9.23
N ASP A 287 -0.89 24.90 9.59
CA ASP A 287 0.13 25.94 9.48
C ASP A 287 0.82 25.94 8.11
N GLU A 288 1.06 24.74 7.55
CA GLU A 288 1.79 24.59 6.29
C GLU A 288 0.85 24.40 5.09
N LEU A 289 -0.29 23.69 5.27
CA LEU A 289 -1.26 23.46 4.20
C LEU A 289 -2.46 24.44 4.24
N GLY A 290 -2.47 25.40 5.17
CA GLY A 290 -3.55 26.38 5.28
C GLY A 290 -4.90 25.79 5.69
N GLY A 291 -4.91 24.66 6.38
CA GLY A 291 -6.09 23.98 6.90
C GLY A 291 -6.77 23.03 5.91
N VAL A 292 -6.19 22.82 4.72
CA VAL A 292 -6.77 21.97 3.68
C VAL A 292 -5.74 21.02 3.09
N VAL A 293 -5.97 19.72 3.21
CA VAL A 293 -5.20 18.72 2.45
C VAL A 293 -5.73 18.71 1.02
N GLY A 294 -4.83 19.03 0.07
CA GLY A 294 -5.18 19.24 -1.34
C GLY A 294 -4.72 18.11 -2.26
N GLU A 295 -4.78 18.43 -3.57
CA GLU A 295 -4.51 17.51 -4.68
C GLU A 295 -3.07 16.92 -4.69
N GLN A 296 -2.13 17.52 -3.98
CA GLN A 296 -0.78 16.96 -3.84
C GLN A 296 -0.78 15.58 -3.16
N TYR A 297 -1.84 15.21 -2.46
CA TYR A 297 -2.04 13.89 -1.86
C TYR A 297 -3.17 13.10 -2.53
N ALA A 298 -3.56 13.44 -3.76
CA ALA A 298 -4.68 12.79 -4.46
C ALA A 298 -4.38 11.34 -4.86
N ASN A 299 -3.11 11.00 -5.11
CA ASN A 299 -2.75 9.62 -5.45
C ASN A 299 -2.73 8.74 -4.20
N PRO A 300 -3.65 7.78 -4.03
CA PRO A 300 -3.69 6.92 -2.84
C PRO A 300 -2.43 6.06 -2.64
N ARG A 301 -1.59 5.91 -3.68
CA ARG A 301 -0.31 5.22 -3.64
C ARG A 301 0.89 6.12 -3.41
N GLY A 302 0.64 7.36 -2.97
CA GLY A 302 1.68 8.35 -2.75
C GLY A 302 2.20 9.01 -4.04
N ASP A 303 3.30 9.73 -3.92
CA ASP A 303 3.91 10.50 -5.01
C ASP A 303 5.17 9.87 -5.62
N GLY A 304 5.44 8.59 -5.33
CA GLY A 304 6.53 7.81 -5.90
C GLY A 304 7.85 7.91 -5.12
N ARG A 305 7.78 8.09 -3.82
CA ARG A 305 8.96 8.08 -2.92
C ARG A 305 9.49 6.67 -2.70
N ILE A 306 8.60 5.68 -2.73
CA ILE A 306 8.93 4.28 -2.47
C ILE A 306 8.47 3.41 -3.62
N THR A 307 9.42 2.87 -4.39
CA THR A 307 9.13 1.89 -5.42
C THR A 307 9.41 0.49 -4.89
N VAL A 308 8.39 -0.38 -4.82
CA VAL A 308 8.56 -1.79 -4.42
C VAL A 308 8.47 -2.68 -5.64
N LEU A 309 9.56 -3.38 -5.94
CA LEU A 309 9.61 -4.41 -6.98
C LEU A 309 9.20 -5.76 -6.36
N TYR A 310 8.40 -6.53 -7.06
CA TYR A 310 7.67 -7.69 -6.54
C TYR A 310 8.49 -8.98 -6.52
N ALA A 311 8.57 -9.65 -5.38
CA ALA A 311 9.39 -10.84 -5.16
C ALA A 311 8.89 -12.09 -5.90
N ASP A 312 7.60 -12.15 -6.24
CA ASP A 312 7.01 -13.25 -7.01
C ASP A 312 7.24 -13.11 -8.53
N ALA A 313 7.91 -12.03 -8.96
CA ALA A 313 8.33 -11.82 -10.34
C ALA A 313 9.84 -12.04 -10.47
N ASP A 314 10.25 -12.92 -11.38
CA ASP A 314 11.66 -13.10 -11.75
C ASP A 314 12.06 -11.99 -12.74
N PHE A 315 12.74 -10.98 -12.23
CA PHE A 315 13.18 -9.82 -13.03
C PHE A 315 14.34 -10.13 -14.00
N SER A 316 14.92 -11.32 -13.94
CA SER A 316 15.88 -11.80 -14.94
C SER A 316 15.20 -12.51 -16.12
N ALA A 317 13.93 -12.87 -15.98
CA ALA A 317 13.14 -13.51 -17.01
C ALA A 317 12.78 -12.53 -18.14
N TRP A 318 12.31 -13.08 -19.26
CA TRP A 318 11.93 -12.33 -20.47
C TRP A 318 10.91 -11.20 -20.22
N TYR A 319 10.09 -11.32 -19.18
CA TYR A 319 9.05 -10.36 -18.83
C TYR A 319 9.50 -9.31 -17.79
N GLY A 320 10.69 -9.45 -17.22
CA GLY A 320 11.13 -8.62 -16.09
C GLY A 320 11.09 -7.13 -16.39
N GLU A 321 11.57 -6.70 -17.54
CA GLU A 321 11.52 -5.30 -17.97
C GLU A 321 10.08 -4.81 -18.20
N ALA A 322 9.21 -5.66 -18.74
CA ALA A 322 7.82 -5.31 -18.95
C ALA A 322 7.07 -5.14 -17.63
N VAL A 323 7.35 -5.99 -16.62
CA VAL A 323 6.77 -5.83 -15.28
C VAL A 323 7.25 -4.53 -14.63
N ARG A 324 8.56 -4.21 -14.69
CA ARG A 324 9.07 -2.91 -14.24
C ARG A 324 8.37 -1.73 -14.93
N TYR A 325 8.19 -1.84 -16.26
CA TYR A 325 7.52 -0.78 -17.02
C TYR A 325 6.11 -0.51 -16.53
N VAL A 326 5.26 -1.54 -16.39
CA VAL A 326 3.86 -1.36 -16.01
C VAL A 326 3.67 -0.95 -14.55
N VAL A 327 4.58 -1.36 -13.67
CA VAL A 327 4.57 -0.96 -12.26
C VAL A 327 5.01 0.49 -12.10
N ASN A 328 6.13 0.89 -12.70
CA ASN A 328 6.66 2.25 -12.59
C ASN A 328 5.82 3.31 -13.31
N ASN A 329 4.89 2.90 -14.17
CA ASN A 329 3.94 3.80 -14.83
C ASN A 329 2.50 3.65 -14.29
N ASP A 330 2.32 3.06 -13.12
CA ASP A 330 1.02 2.87 -12.44
C ASP A 330 -0.06 2.19 -13.28
N MET A 331 0.34 1.44 -14.31
CA MET A 331 -0.58 0.74 -15.20
C MET A 331 -1.15 -0.52 -14.54
N MET A 332 -0.30 -1.29 -13.86
CA MET A 332 -0.65 -2.51 -13.15
C MET A 332 -0.11 -2.49 -11.73
N SER A 333 -0.90 -3.03 -10.81
CA SER A 333 -0.55 -3.10 -9.39
C SER A 333 -0.43 -4.53 -8.89
N THR A 334 -0.18 -4.66 -7.58
CA THR A 334 -0.29 -5.92 -6.85
C THR A 334 -1.70 -6.48 -6.91
N THR A 335 -1.82 -7.80 -6.73
CA THR A 335 -3.12 -8.47 -6.58
C THR A 335 -3.54 -8.60 -5.12
N ASN A 336 -2.60 -8.44 -4.18
CA ASN A 336 -2.82 -8.64 -2.74
C ASN A 336 -1.97 -7.68 -1.86
N GLY A 337 -1.59 -6.51 -2.41
CA GLY A 337 -0.77 -5.51 -1.71
C GLY A 337 0.75 -5.72 -1.84
N PHE A 338 1.24 -6.91 -2.22
CA PHE A 338 2.68 -7.20 -2.30
C PHE A 338 3.10 -8.17 -3.42
N SER A 339 2.19 -8.94 -4.04
CA SER A 339 2.49 -9.87 -5.15
C SER A 339 2.04 -9.33 -6.49
N PHE A 340 2.85 -9.51 -7.53
CA PHE A 340 2.44 -9.22 -8.90
C PHE A 340 1.54 -10.31 -9.48
N THR A 341 1.68 -11.55 -9.01
CA THR A 341 1.02 -12.75 -9.51
C THR A 341 1.30 -12.96 -11.01
N PRO A 342 2.56 -13.14 -11.43
CA PRO A 342 3.00 -13.05 -12.83
C PRO A 342 2.20 -13.93 -13.79
N PHE A 343 1.88 -15.15 -13.36
CA PHE A 343 1.19 -16.15 -14.17
C PHE A 343 -0.33 -16.24 -13.91
N GLY A 344 -0.87 -15.33 -13.09
CA GLY A 344 -2.31 -15.15 -12.95
C GLY A 344 -2.94 -14.64 -14.24
N GLN A 345 -4.14 -15.11 -14.57
CA GLN A 345 -4.82 -14.70 -15.79
C GLN A 345 -5.43 -13.30 -15.66
N VAL A 346 -5.42 -12.56 -16.76
CA VAL A 346 -6.02 -11.22 -16.84
C VAL A 346 -7.53 -11.36 -17.03
N SER A 347 -8.30 -10.60 -16.25
CA SER A 347 -9.75 -10.48 -16.45
C SER A 347 -10.08 -9.30 -17.37
N ARG A 348 -11.31 -9.32 -17.89
CA ARG A 348 -11.82 -8.23 -18.74
C ARG A 348 -11.81 -6.89 -18.01
N ALA A 349 -12.24 -6.87 -16.75
CA ALA A 349 -12.21 -5.65 -15.94
C ALA A 349 -10.78 -5.15 -15.70
N THR A 350 -9.80 -6.05 -15.53
CA THR A 350 -8.38 -5.68 -15.40
C THR A 350 -7.87 -4.91 -16.62
N VAL A 351 -8.25 -5.32 -17.84
CA VAL A 351 -7.82 -4.60 -19.05
C VAL A 351 -8.38 -3.18 -19.06
N TYR A 352 -9.68 -3.01 -18.79
CA TYR A 352 -10.28 -1.68 -18.71
C TYR A 352 -9.66 -0.82 -17.60
N GLN A 353 -9.37 -1.42 -16.44
CA GLN A 353 -8.73 -0.71 -15.33
C GLN A 353 -7.34 -0.18 -15.74
N VAL A 354 -6.57 -1.00 -16.45
CA VAL A 354 -5.25 -0.57 -16.95
C VAL A 354 -5.36 0.57 -17.96
N LEU A 355 -6.28 0.50 -18.91
CA LEU A 355 -6.49 1.59 -19.87
C LEU A 355 -6.94 2.89 -19.15
N TYR A 356 -7.79 2.76 -18.14
CA TYR A 356 -8.22 3.87 -17.29
C TYR A 356 -7.05 4.47 -16.49
N ASN A 357 -6.18 3.64 -15.92
CA ASN A 357 -4.97 4.08 -15.23
C ASN A 357 -4.02 4.84 -16.17
N MET A 358 -3.85 4.37 -17.42
CA MET A 358 -3.02 5.06 -18.43
C MET A 358 -3.51 6.47 -18.77
N GLU A 359 -4.79 6.78 -18.48
CA GLU A 359 -5.36 8.13 -18.61
C GLU A 359 -5.31 8.92 -17.28
N GLY A 360 -4.62 8.41 -16.27
CA GLY A 360 -4.52 9.06 -14.96
C GLY A 360 -5.79 8.93 -14.12
N ALA A 361 -6.59 7.89 -14.37
CA ALA A 361 -7.83 7.58 -13.64
C ALA A 361 -8.76 8.82 -13.46
N PRO A 362 -9.21 9.45 -14.54
CA PRO A 362 -9.98 10.70 -14.47
C PRO A 362 -11.32 10.51 -13.75
N ALA A 363 -11.81 11.53 -13.07
CA ALA A 363 -13.12 11.50 -12.43
C ALA A 363 -14.23 11.23 -13.46
N VAL A 364 -15.16 10.33 -13.14
CA VAL A 364 -16.19 9.85 -14.06
C VAL A 364 -17.57 10.15 -13.51
N GLU A 365 -18.42 10.78 -14.32
CA GLU A 365 -19.84 10.89 -14.02
C GLU A 365 -20.54 9.54 -14.23
N LYS A 366 -21.58 9.25 -13.42
CA LYS A 366 -22.39 8.03 -13.57
C LYS A 366 -22.89 7.89 -15.00
N THR A 367 -22.61 6.76 -15.61
CA THR A 367 -23.04 6.42 -16.96
C THR A 367 -24.23 5.46 -16.96
N THR A 368 -24.59 4.97 -18.15
CA THR A 368 -25.70 4.04 -18.35
C THR A 368 -25.36 2.58 -18.02
N VAL A 369 -24.14 2.27 -17.56
CA VAL A 369 -23.76 0.90 -17.15
C VAL A 369 -24.28 0.65 -15.74
N THR A 370 -25.30 -0.23 -15.64
CA THR A 370 -26.17 -0.31 -14.46
C THR A 370 -25.75 -1.36 -13.43
N ASP A 371 -24.86 -2.29 -13.77
CA ASP A 371 -24.50 -3.44 -12.94
C ASP A 371 -23.08 -3.37 -12.34
N THR A 372 -22.45 -2.22 -12.45
CA THR A 372 -21.08 -2.01 -11.93
C THR A 372 -21.04 -1.31 -10.57
N GLU A 373 -22.18 -0.81 -10.05
CA GLU A 373 -22.24 -0.08 -8.78
C GLU A 373 -21.71 -0.95 -7.62
N GLY A 374 -20.76 -0.39 -6.84
CA GLY A 374 -20.12 -1.11 -5.72
C GLY A 374 -19.07 -2.15 -6.14
N LYS A 375 -18.74 -2.26 -7.42
CA LYS A 375 -17.67 -3.11 -7.92
C LYS A 375 -16.37 -2.31 -8.01
N TRP A 376 -15.23 -2.96 -7.77
CA TRP A 376 -13.91 -2.32 -7.86
C TRP A 376 -13.62 -1.72 -9.25
N TYR A 377 -14.25 -2.26 -10.28
CA TYR A 377 -14.09 -1.82 -11.67
C TYR A 377 -15.17 -0.81 -12.14
N SER A 378 -16.00 -0.29 -11.22
CA SER A 378 -17.10 0.60 -11.58
C SER A 378 -16.63 1.81 -12.38
N ASP A 379 -15.59 2.50 -11.90
CA ASP A 379 -15.13 3.75 -12.49
C ASP A 379 -14.47 3.53 -13.85
N CYS A 380 -13.63 2.51 -13.99
CA CYS A 380 -12.98 2.22 -15.27
C CYS A 380 -13.99 1.82 -16.36
N ILE A 381 -15.04 1.06 -16.03
CA ILE A 381 -16.08 0.70 -17.01
C ILE A 381 -16.94 1.92 -17.37
N ASN A 382 -17.28 2.74 -16.40
CA ASN A 382 -18.03 3.96 -16.63
C ASN A 382 -17.21 4.95 -17.48
N TRP A 383 -15.92 5.09 -17.23
CA TRP A 383 -15.02 5.86 -18.08
C TRP A 383 -14.97 5.29 -19.50
N ALA A 384 -14.74 4.00 -19.66
CA ALA A 384 -14.67 3.34 -20.96
C ALA A 384 -15.96 3.57 -21.77
N ALA A 385 -17.13 3.51 -21.12
CA ALA A 385 -18.40 3.82 -21.76
C ALA A 385 -18.49 5.32 -22.19
N SER A 386 -17.95 6.22 -21.38
CA SER A 386 -17.99 7.67 -21.68
C SER A 386 -17.13 8.08 -22.88
N VAL A 387 -16.04 7.31 -23.14
CA VAL A 387 -15.12 7.57 -24.25
C VAL A 387 -15.32 6.61 -25.45
N GLY A 388 -16.35 5.76 -25.39
CA GLY A 388 -16.70 4.85 -26.51
C GLY A 388 -15.86 3.58 -26.59
N LEU A 389 -15.09 3.23 -25.55
CA LEU A 389 -14.32 1.98 -25.47
C LEU A 389 -15.15 0.80 -24.93
N PHE A 390 -16.32 1.07 -24.37
CA PHE A 390 -17.27 0.06 -23.96
C PHE A 390 -18.67 0.39 -24.49
N GLU A 391 -19.26 -0.55 -25.16
CA GLU A 391 -20.65 -0.45 -25.66
C GLU A 391 -21.56 -1.41 -24.88
N GLY A 392 -22.63 -0.90 -24.34
CA GLY A 392 -23.64 -1.68 -23.61
C GLY A 392 -24.15 -0.99 -22.34
N THR A 393 -25.22 -1.55 -21.78
CA THR A 393 -25.84 -1.06 -20.54
C THR A 393 -25.52 -1.93 -19.33
N THR A 394 -24.87 -3.07 -19.54
CA THR A 394 -24.42 -4.02 -18.51
C THR A 394 -23.05 -4.56 -18.87
N PHE A 395 -22.18 -4.65 -17.88
CA PHE A 395 -20.84 -5.24 -18.02
C PHE A 395 -20.88 -6.76 -17.82
N GLY A 396 -21.75 -7.24 -16.93
CA GLY A 396 -21.82 -8.62 -16.49
C GLY A 396 -20.81 -8.97 -15.40
N GLU A 397 -20.58 -10.28 -15.23
CA GLU A 397 -19.54 -10.76 -14.33
C GLU A 397 -18.16 -10.54 -14.94
N ASP A 398 -17.18 -10.23 -14.09
CA ASP A 398 -15.79 -10.13 -14.51
C ASP A 398 -15.26 -11.54 -14.86
N GLN A 399 -14.86 -11.73 -16.09
CA GLN A 399 -14.39 -12.99 -16.64
C GLN A 399 -13.00 -12.83 -17.25
N THR A 400 -12.30 -13.94 -17.44
CA THR A 400 -11.08 -13.96 -18.24
C THR A 400 -11.37 -13.51 -19.66
N ILE A 401 -10.38 -12.87 -20.28
CA ILE A 401 -10.49 -12.29 -21.62
C ILE A 401 -9.49 -12.98 -22.57
N THR A 402 -9.86 -13.12 -23.83
CA THR A 402 -9.02 -13.75 -24.86
C THR A 402 -8.01 -12.75 -25.46
N ARG A 403 -6.96 -13.27 -26.08
CA ARG A 403 -5.98 -12.45 -26.81
C ARG A 403 -6.63 -11.62 -27.92
N ALA A 404 -7.60 -12.18 -28.63
CA ALA A 404 -8.33 -11.48 -29.67
C ALA A 404 -9.13 -10.30 -29.11
N GLU A 405 -9.87 -10.51 -28.02
CA GLU A 405 -10.62 -9.44 -27.34
C GLU A 405 -9.71 -8.36 -26.74
N ILE A 406 -8.52 -8.73 -26.19
CA ILE A 406 -7.52 -7.75 -25.74
C ILE A 406 -7.01 -6.94 -26.93
N ALA A 407 -6.74 -7.58 -28.09
CA ALA A 407 -6.30 -6.90 -29.29
C ALA A 407 -7.33 -5.87 -29.77
N ASP A 408 -8.62 -6.20 -29.70
CA ASP A 408 -9.71 -5.27 -30.03
C ASP A 408 -9.70 -4.04 -29.13
N LEU A 409 -9.56 -4.25 -27.80
CA LEU A 409 -9.51 -3.15 -26.83
C LEU A 409 -8.27 -2.27 -27.00
N ILE A 410 -7.09 -2.87 -27.25
CA ILE A 410 -5.86 -2.12 -27.47
C ILE A 410 -5.95 -1.32 -28.79
N ALA A 411 -6.52 -1.89 -29.86
CA ALA A 411 -6.71 -1.19 -31.13
C ALA A 411 -7.72 -0.02 -30.98
N ALA A 412 -8.85 -0.24 -30.28
CA ALA A 412 -9.81 0.82 -30.00
C ALA A 412 -9.20 1.94 -29.14
N TYR A 413 -8.38 1.58 -28.14
CA TYR A 413 -7.66 2.55 -27.33
C TYR A 413 -6.62 3.32 -28.16
N ALA A 414 -5.91 2.65 -29.07
CA ALA A 414 -4.98 3.31 -29.99
C ALA A 414 -5.72 4.32 -30.90
N GLU A 415 -6.89 3.97 -31.40
CA GLU A 415 -7.74 4.88 -32.17
C GLU A 415 -8.17 6.08 -31.34
N TYR A 416 -8.61 5.85 -30.10
CA TYR A 416 -8.94 6.93 -29.13
C TYR A 416 -7.74 7.87 -28.92
N LYS A 417 -6.51 7.36 -28.87
CA LYS A 417 -5.26 8.15 -28.78
C LYS A 417 -4.80 8.74 -30.13
N GLY A 418 -5.49 8.49 -31.25
CA GLY A 418 -5.10 8.94 -32.55
C GLY A 418 -3.87 8.25 -33.15
N ILE A 419 -3.54 7.04 -32.66
CA ILE A 419 -2.42 6.21 -33.12
C ILE A 419 -2.89 5.39 -34.32
N GLN A 420 -2.17 5.49 -35.43
CA GLN A 420 -2.53 4.75 -36.65
C GLN A 420 -1.77 3.42 -36.76
N ALA A 421 -2.45 2.42 -37.31
CA ALA A 421 -1.83 1.14 -37.60
C ALA A 421 -0.70 1.28 -38.66
N PRO A 422 0.42 0.58 -38.47
CA PRO A 422 1.39 0.38 -39.51
C PRO A 422 0.78 -0.35 -40.72
N ALA A 423 1.40 -0.19 -41.90
CA ALA A 423 0.94 -0.86 -43.12
C ALA A 423 1.12 -2.38 -42.99
N ALA A 424 0.07 -3.14 -43.32
CA ALA A 424 0.11 -4.59 -43.37
C ALA A 424 0.95 -5.05 -44.60
N ASP A 425 1.80 -6.08 -44.41
CA ASP A 425 2.65 -6.66 -45.42
C ASP A 425 2.30 -8.12 -45.81
N GLY A 426 1.20 -8.65 -45.25
CA GLY A 426 0.75 -10.02 -45.47
C GLY A 426 1.52 -11.10 -44.68
N SER A 427 2.30 -10.71 -43.66
CA SER A 427 3.03 -11.68 -42.82
C SER A 427 2.16 -12.39 -41.84
N MET A 428 1.15 -11.69 -41.24
CA MET A 428 0.22 -12.27 -40.29
C MET A 428 -0.61 -13.43 -40.87
N GLU A 429 -1.02 -13.33 -42.15
CA GLU A 429 -1.80 -14.33 -42.85
C GLU A 429 -1.06 -15.66 -43.06
N LYS A 430 0.25 -15.69 -42.79
CA LYS A 430 1.07 -16.91 -42.86
C LYS A 430 1.07 -17.70 -41.55
N ALA A 431 0.51 -17.11 -40.49
CA ALA A 431 0.43 -17.80 -39.18
C ALA A 431 -0.41 -19.08 -39.28
N PRO A 432 0.02 -20.19 -38.66
CA PRO A 432 -0.65 -21.49 -38.78
C PRO A 432 -2.12 -21.47 -38.34
N ASP A 433 -2.47 -20.57 -37.47
CA ASP A 433 -3.80 -20.43 -36.86
C ASP A 433 -4.53 -19.14 -37.26
N TYR A 434 -4.06 -18.45 -38.30
CA TYR A 434 -4.70 -17.22 -38.81
C TYR A 434 -6.21 -17.40 -39.04
N ALA A 435 -6.61 -18.52 -39.65
CA ALA A 435 -8.01 -18.83 -39.92
C ALA A 435 -8.88 -19.03 -38.66
N SER A 436 -8.27 -19.10 -37.47
CA SER A 436 -9.01 -19.23 -36.19
C SER A 436 -9.31 -17.88 -35.55
N ILE A 437 -8.85 -16.76 -36.14
CA ILE A 437 -9.19 -15.43 -35.67
C ILE A 437 -10.69 -15.18 -35.87
N PRO A 438 -11.45 -14.78 -34.83
CA PRO A 438 -12.83 -14.35 -35.00
C PRO A 438 -12.91 -13.19 -36.01
N ALA A 439 -13.91 -13.20 -36.88
CA ALA A 439 -14.04 -12.19 -37.93
C ALA A 439 -14.16 -10.77 -37.36
N GLU A 440 -14.82 -10.64 -36.21
CA GLU A 440 -14.99 -9.40 -35.46
C GLU A 440 -13.67 -8.88 -34.88
N SER A 441 -12.68 -9.72 -34.59
CA SER A 441 -11.40 -9.34 -33.97
C SER A 441 -10.26 -9.26 -34.99
N LEU A 442 -10.56 -9.41 -36.28
CA LEU A 442 -9.52 -9.41 -37.33
C LEU A 442 -8.76 -8.08 -37.38
N ASP A 443 -9.47 -6.96 -37.28
CA ASP A 443 -8.89 -5.62 -37.34
C ASP A 443 -8.02 -5.34 -36.12
N GLY A 444 -8.48 -5.71 -34.90
CA GLY A 444 -7.72 -5.57 -33.67
C GLY A 444 -6.45 -6.41 -33.66
N MET A 445 -6.55 -7.68 -34.06
CA MET A 445 -5.40 -8.58 -34.20
C MET A 445 -4.40 -8.07 -35.27
N THR A 446 -4.89 -7.55 -36.38
CA THR A 446 -4.08 -6.97 -37.45
C THR A 446 -3.29 -5.76 -36.94
N PHE A 447 -3.98 -4.83 -36.24
CA PHE A 447 -3.33 -3.67 -35.64
C PHE A 447 -2.22 -4.13 -34.69
N CYS A 448 -2.53 -4.98 -33.71
CA CYS A 448 -1.58 -5.42 -32.70
C CYS A 448 -0.38 -6.18 -33.29
N TYR A 449 -0.61 -6.99 -34.32
CA TYR A 449 0.48 -7.72 -34.98
C TYR A 449 1.45 -6.79 -35.71
N TYR A 450 0.95 -5.94 -36.60
CA TYR A 450 1.80 -5.07 -37.40
C TYR A 450 2.40 -3.90 -36.58
N ALA A 451 1.78 -3.52 -35.49
CA ALA A 451 2.38 -2.58 -34.53
C ALA A 451 3.43 -3.21 -33.62
N GLY A 452 3.68 -4.54 -33.73
CA GLY A 452 4.64 -5.23 -32.88
C GLY A 452 4.20 -5.42 -31.43
N ILE A 453 2.90 -5.20 -31.14
CA ILE A 453 2.32 -5.29 -29.79
C ILE A 453 2.10 -6.75 -29.39
N MET A 454 1.50 -7.54 -30.30
CA MET A 454 1.24 -8.98 -30.13
C MET A 454 1.59 -9.75 -31.40
N THR A 455 2.77 -10.37 -31.44
CA THR A 455 3.32 -11.02 -32.64
C THR A 455 3.20 -12.55 -32.69
N GLY A 456 2.61 -13.15 -31.64
CA GLY A 456 2.45 -14.62 -31.52
C GLY A 456 3.54 -15.27 -30.66
N ASN A 457 3.55 -16.62 -30.65
CA ASN A 457 4.53 -17.43 -29.90
C ASN A 457 5.72 -17.86 -30.80
N GLU A 458 6.69 -18.57 -30.21
CA GLU A 458 7.88 -19.10 -30.92
C GLU A 458 7.54 -20.04 -32.11
N ALA A 459 6.37 -20.68 -32.09
CA ALA A 459 5.87 -21.50 -33.18
C ALA A 459 5.16 -20.69 -34.28
N GLY A 460 5.13 -19.36 -34.17
CA GLY A 460 4.46 -18.46 -35.10
C GLY A 460 2.95 -18.47 -35.02
N GLN A 461 2.37 -19.01 -33.95
CA GLN A 461 0.91 -19.04 -33.72
C GLN A 461 0.44 -17.74 -33.05
N LEU A 462 -0.67 -17.19 -33.48
CA LEU A 462 -1.30 -15.96 -32.95
C LEU A 462 -2.11 -16.23 -31.66
N MET A 463 -2.64 -17.45 -31.52
CA MET A 463 -3.43 -17.94 -30.39
C MET A 463 -4.61 -17.03 -30.01
N PRO A 464 -5.54 -16.70 -30.95
CA PRO A 464 -6.58 -15.69 -30.71
C PRO A 464 -7.53 -16.05 -29.55
N ALA A 465 -7.83 -17.34 -29.32
CA ALA A 465 -8.66 -17.83 -28.22
C ALA A 465 -7.89 -18.05 -26.90
N GLY A 466 -6.56 -17.85 -26.90
CA GLY A 466 -5.73 -17.96 -25.70
C GLY A 466 -6.03 -16.83 -24.73
N GLN A 467 -5.81 -17.09 -23.44
CA GLN A 467 -5.87 -16.07 -22.39
C GLN A 467 -4.46 -15.60 -22.07
N LEU A 468 -4.30 -14.33 -21.69
CA LEU A 468 -3.01 -13.79 -21.28
C LEU A 468 -2.84 -13.92 -19.78
N THR A 469 -1.62 -14.27 -19.40
CA THR A 469 -1.14 -14.05 -18.04
C THR A 469 -0.82 -12.57 -17.81
N ARG A 470 -0.68 -12.17 -16.55
CA ARG A 470 -0.37 -10.77 -16.19
C ARG A 470 0.98 -10.32 -16.76
N VAL A 471 2.00 -11.21 -16.82
CA VAL A 471 3.29 -10.88 -17.43
C VAL A 471 3.21 -10.75 -18.96
N GLU A 472 2.41 -11.59 -19.62
CA GLU A 472 2.17 -11.45 -21.05
C GLU A 472 1.41 -10.15 -21.37
N PHE A 473 0.45 -9.77 -20.51
CA PHE A 473 -0.25 -8.51 -20.68
C PHE A 473 0.66 -7.30 -20.35
N ALA A 474 1.54 -7.40 -19.36
CA ALA A 474 2.58 -6.39 -19.10
C ALA A 474 3.47 -6.20 -20.33
N GLN A 475 3.85 -7.29 -21.02
CA GLN A 475 4.62 -7.21 -22.26
C GLN A 475 3.85 -6.50 -23.40
N VAL A 476 2.55 -6.78 -23.55
CA VAL A 476 1.67 -6.09 -24.50
C VAL A 476 1.65 -4.58 -24.23
N LEU A 477 1.51 -4.18 -22.97
CA LEU A 477 1.49 -2.76 -22.56
C LEU A 477 2.85 -2.08 -22.76
N SER A 478 3.94 -2.77 -22.46
CA SER A 478 5.30 -2.27 -22.69
C SER A 478 5.57 -2.05 -24.18
N ASN A 479 5.16 -3.00 -25.03
CA ASN A 479 5.26 -2.86 -26.48
C ASN A 479 4.38 -1.71 -27.00
N PHE A 480 3.17 -1.54 -26.46
CA PHE A 480 2.29 -0.42 -26.79
C PHE A 480 2.93 0.93 -26.40
N GLY A 481 3.53 1.00 -25.21
CA GLY A 481 4.24 2.19 -24.73
C GLY A 481 5.42 2.58 -25.61
N ALA A 482 6.19 1.60 -26.08
CA ALA A 482 7.30 1.85 -27.03
C ALA A 482 6.80 2.48 -28.33
N LEU A 483 5.64 2.05 -28.86
CA LEU A 483 5.02 2.64 -30.05
C LEU A 483 4.65 4.12 -29.86
N THR A 484 4.28 4.51 -28.64
CA THR A 484 3.89 5.90 -28.31
C THR A 484 5.08 6.81 -28.00
N ALA A 485 6.17 6.26 -27.47
CA ALA A 485 7.38 6.99 -27.10
C ALA A 485 8.20 7.46 -28.31
N GLU A 486 8.08 6.80 -29.47
CA GLU A 486 8.81 7.17 -30.71
C GLU A 486 8.22 8.36 -31.47
N LYS A 487 7.11 8.95 -31.02
CA LYS A 487 6.56 10.20 -31.55
C LYS A 487 6.93 11.39 -30.66
N PRO A 488 7.98 12.18 -30.96
CA PRO A 488 8.13 13.48 -30.33
C PRO A 488 6.90 14.32 -30.70
N ALA A 489 6.38 15.03 -29.70
CA ALA A 489 5.26 15.97 -29.88
C ALA A 489 5.57 16.91 -31.06
N ALA A 490 4.67 16.95 -32.05
CA ALA A 490 4.74 17.81 -33.22
C ALA A 490 4.36 19.27 -32.86
#